data_3c6f15d0ec2f21cc0afa9431ef808be9
#
_entry.id   3c6f15d0ec2f21cc0afa9431ef808be9
#
_cell.length_a   1.000
_cell.length_b   1.000
_cell.length_c   1.000
_cell.angle_alpha   90.00
_cell.angle_beta   90.00
_cell.angle_gamma   90.00
#
_symmetry.space_group_name_H-M   'P 1'
#
loop_
_entity.id
_entity.type
_entity.pdbx_description
1 polymer ?
#
loop_
_entity_poly.entity_id
_entity_poly.type
_entity_poly.pdbx_seq_one_letter_code
_entity_poly.pdbx_strand_id
1 'polypeptide(L)'
;MSFDPRSFRQALGCFATGITVVTSVGLDGEYLGFTANSFNSVSLDPPLVLFSLDRGAYSLKAFEAAGVFAINILREDQEAVSIAFARALSSKWDGVRMEIWQTGSPILVDALASFDCETTSMHDGGDHVIFVGRVLRLRAGVDGRPLLYFRGAYRQINDVS
;
A
#
# COMPACT_ATOMS: atom_id res chain seq x y z
N MET A 1 -18.84 -12.84 -21.54
CA MET A 1 -17.54 -13.48 -21.85
C MET A 1 -16.77 -13.60 -20.55
N SER A 2 -16.42 -14.80 -20.11
CA SER A 2 -15.62 -15.00 -18.89
C SER A 2 -14.18 -15.30 -19.30
N PHE A 3 -13.24 -14.62 -18.70
CA PHE A 3 -11.83 -14.92 -18.86
C PHE A 3 -11.42 -16.04 -17.90
N ASP A 4 -10.47 -16.88 -18.31
CA ASP A 4 -9.79 -17.75 -17.37
C ASP A 4 -9.02 -16.89 -16.33
N PRO A 5 -9.26 -17.05 -15.02
CA PRO A 5 -8.64 -16.23 -13.99
C PRO A 5 -7.10 -16.27 -14.00
N ARG A 6 -6.52 -17.39 -14.43
CA ARG A 6 -5.05 -17.52 -14.55
C ARG A 6 -4.53 -16.64 -15.68
N SER A 7 -5.14 -16.69 -16.85
CA SER A 7 -4.77 -15.88 -18.01
C SER A 7 -4.91 -14.40 -17.71
N PHE A 8 -5.97 -14.01 -16.99
CA PHE A 8 -6.17 -12.62 -16.59
C PHE A 8 -5.08 -12.14 -15.64
N ARG A 9 -4.73 -12.91 -14.60
CA ARG A 9 -3.62 -12.59 -13.69
C ARG A 9 -2.27 -12.49 -14.41
N GLN A 10 -2.02 -13.38 -15.39
CA GLN A 10 -0.80 -13.33 -16.20
C GLN A 10 -0.71 -12.02 -17.00
N ALA A 11 -1.81 -11.59 -17.61
CA ALA A 11 -1.88 -10.33 -18.34
C ALA A 11 -1.63 -9.13 -17.42
N LEU A 12 -2.29 -9.08 -16.25
CA LEU A 12 -2.06 -8.05 -15.24
C LEU A 12 -0.61 -8.04 -14.75
N GLY A 13 0.01 -9.21 -14.61
CA GLY A 13 1.41 -9.36 -14.20
C GLY A 13 2.42 -8.77 -15.18
N CYS A 14 2.03 -8.46 -16.42
CA CYS A 14 2.89 -7.77 -17.39
C CYS A 14 3.09 -6.28 -17.07
N PHE A 15 2.27 -5.72 -16.18
CA PHE A 15 2.43 -4.37 -15.70
C PHE A 15 3.33 -4.36 -14.44
N ALA A 16 4.57 -3.92 -14.60
CA ALA A 16 5.50 -3.79 -13.49
C ALA A 16 5.04 -2.68 -12.54
N THR A 17 4.97 -2.98 -11.25
CA THR A 17 4.57 -2.02 -10.22
C THR A 17 5.66 -1.84 -9.17
N GLY A 18 5.63 -0.73 -8.44
CA GLY A 18 6.20 -0.66 -7.12
C GLY A 18 5.41 -1.51 -6.13
N ILE A 19 5.89 -1.57 -4.90
CA ILE A 19 5.20 -2.21 -3.78
C ILE A 19 5.06 -1.21 -2.66
N THR A 20 3.88 -1.19 -2.04
CA THR A 20 3.58 -0.36 -0.89
C THR A 20 3.14 -1.21 0.30
N VAL A 21 3.34 -0.69 1.50
CA VAL A 21 2.58 -1.08 2.68
C VAL A 21 1.58 0.03 2.98
N VAL A 22 0.31 -0.31 2.91
CA VAL A 22 -0.78 0.58 3.32
C VAL A 22 -1.07 0.34 4.78
N THR A 23 -1.09 1.39 5.58
CA THR A 23 -1.29 1.34 7.03
C THR A 23 -2.46 2.19 7.45
N SER A 24 -3.03 1.89 8.59
CA SER A 24 -4.06 2.69 9.23
C SER A 24 -4.07 2.44 10.75
N VAL A 25 -4.94 3.12 11.44
CA VAL A 25 -5.22 2.91 12.86
C VAL A 25 -6.72 2.68 13.04
N GLY A 26 -7.08 1.54 13.63
CA GLY A 26 -8.46 1.22 13.96
C GLY A 26 -9.03 2.12 15.06
N LEU A 27 -10.35 2.15 15.19
CA LEU A 27 -11.05 2.95 16.22
C LEU A 27 -10.68 2.55 17.65
N ASP A 28 -10.19 1.32 17.83
CA ASP A 28 -9.67 0.78 19.10
C ASP A 28 -8.19 1.09 19.33
N GLY A 29 -7.53 1.77 18.39
CA GLY A 29 -6.09 2.09 18.42
C GLY A 29 -5.19 0.98 17.89
N GLU A 30 -5.75 -0.14 17.38
CA GLU A 30 -4.96 -1.19 16.74
C GLU A 30 -4.35 -0.71 15.43
N TYR A 31 -3.07 -0.99 15.21
CA TYR A 31 -2.42 -0.71 13.93
C TYR A 31 -2.79 -1.73 12.88
N LEU A 32 -3.24 -1.23 11.74
CA LEU A 32 -3.61 -2.00 10.57
C LEU A 32 -2.55 -1.84 9.50
N GLY A 33 -2.33 -2.87 8.70
CA GLY A 33 -1.40 -2.77 7.59
C GLY A 33 -1.45 -3.99 6.68
N PHE A 34 -1.25 -3.77 5.39
CA PHE A 34 -1.15 -4.82 4.38
C PHE A 34 -0.29 -4.37 3.21
N THR A 35 0.27 -5.34 2.49
CA THR A 35 1.05 -5.11 1.27
C THR A 35 0.13 -4.94 0.09
N ALA A 36 0.35 -3.88 -0.70
CA ALA A 36 -0.42 -3.58 -1.90
C ALA A 36 0.48 -3.09 -3.04
N ASN A 37 0.14 -3.49 -4.25
CA ASN A 37 0.69 -2.94 -5.49
C ASN A 37 -0.38 -2.20 -6.32
N SER A 38 -1.55 -1.98 -5.75
CA SER A 38 -2.66 -1.25 -6.38
C SER A 38 -2.59 0.26 -6.21
N PHE A 39 -1.56 0.77 -5.52
CA PHE A 39 -1.35 2.20 -5.35
C PHE A 39 -1.22 2.93 -6.69
N ASN A 40 -1.90 4.08 -6.80
CA ASN A 40 -1.74 4.99 -7.93
C ASN A 40 -1.99 6.44 -7.50
N SER A 41 -1.37 7.37 -8.24
CA SER A 41 -1.70 8.78 -8.17
C SER A 41 -3.05 9.04 -8.85
N VAL A 42 -3.82 10.01 -8.35
CA VAL A 42 -5.13 10.39 -8.89
C VAL A 42 -5.14 11.83 -9.34
N SER A 43 -4.74 12.76 -8.46
CA SER A 43 -4.82 14.21 -8.71
C SER A 43 -3.68 14.94 -8.03
N LEU A 44 -3.23 16.06 -8.63
CA LEU A 44 -2.25 16.95 -8.01
C LEU A 44 -2.93 18.11 -7.25
N ASP A 45 -4.11 18.51 -7.68
CA ASP A 45 -4.87 19.58 -7.03
C ASP A 45 -6.39 19.25 -7.06
N PRO A 46 -6.99 18.85 -5.91
CA PRO A 46 -6.30 18.51 -4.66
C PRO A 46 -5.39 17.28 -4.81
N PRO A 47 -4.39 17.11 -3.92
CA PRO A 47 -3.47 15.96 -3.99
C PRO A 47 -4.19 14.69 -3.54
N LEU A 48 -4.49 13.80 -4.50
CA LEU A 48 -5.21 12.54 -4.27
C LEU A 48 -4.39 11.34 -4.72
N VAL A 49 -4.50 10.27 -3.94
CA VAL A 49 -3.95 8.95 -4.23
C VAL A 49 -5.02 7.88 -4.02
N LEU A 50 -4.82 6.69 -4.57
CA LEU A 50 -5.72 5.55 -4.36
C LEU A 50 -4.97 4.26 -4.07
N PHE A 51 -5.69 3.33 -3.47
CA PHE A 51 -5.36 1.90 -3.41
C PHE A 51 -6.65 1.07 -3.43
N SER A 52 -6.52 -0.23 -3.67
CA SER A 52 -7.63 -1.17 -3.60
C SER A 52 -7.38 -2.22 -2.52
N LEU A 53 -8.42 -2.62 -1.79
CA LEU A 53 -8.38 -3.65 -0.76
C LEU A 53 -9.44 -4.71 -1.06
N ASP A 54 -9.02 -5.98 -1.02
CA ASP A 54 -9.89 -7.15 -1.24
C ASP A 54 -11.05 -7.16 -0.24
N ARG A 55 -12.27 -7.45 -0.72
CA ARG A 55 -13.47 -7.55 0.13
C ARG A 55 -13.39 -8.70 1.14
N GLY A 56 -12.58 -9.71 0.87
CA GLY A 56 -12.27 -10.79 1.80
C GLY A 56 -11.19 -10.46 2.83
N ALA A 57 -10.54 -9.29 2.75
CA ALA A 57 -9.51 -8.92 3.69
C ALA A 57 -10.07 -8.74 5.10
N TYR A 58 -9.43 -9.37 6.08
CA TYR A 58 -9.82 -9.28 7.49
C TYR A 58 -9.90 -7.84 8.01
N SER A 59 -9.01 -6.97 7.52
CA SER A 59 -8.90 -5.57 7.94
C SER A 59 -9.84 -4.60 7.22
N LEU A 60 -10.62 -5.04 6.20
CA LEU A 60 -11.41 -4.13 5.37
C LEU A 60 -12.33 -3.23 6.18
N LYS A 61 -13.15 -3.81 7.07
CA LYS A 61 -14.10 -3.05 7.89
C LYS A 61 -13.41 -2.02 8.79
N ALA A 62 -12.23 -2.38 9.29
CA ALA A 62 -11.45 -1.47 10.12
C ALA A 62 -10.88 -0.30 9.32
N PHE A 63 -10.39 -0.54 8.09
CA PHE A 63 -9.99 0.52 7.16
C PHE A 63 -11.16 1.44 6.75
N GLU A 64 -12.34 0.86 6.46
CA GLU A 64 -13.54 1.64 6.14
C GLU A 64 -13.95 2.55 7.31
N ALA A 65 -13.92 2.03 8.54
CA ALA A 65 -14.30 2.77 9.73
C ALA A 65 -13.27 3.83 10.15
N ALA A 66 -11.98 3.59 9.90
CA ALA A 66 -10.90 4.48 10.30
C ALA A 66 -10.95 5.84 9.59
N GLY A 67 -11.34 5.87 8.32
CA GLY A 67 -11.40 7.09 7.51
C GLY A 67 -10.04 7.75 7.23
N VAL A 68 -8.95 7.08 7.58
CA VAL A 68 -7.57 7.53 7.40
C VAL A 68 -6.69 6.38 6.99
N PHE A 69 -5.58 6.68 6.30
CA PHE A 69 -4.57 5.69 5.95
C PHE A 69 -3.24 6.35 5.62
N ALA A 70 -2.18 5.55 5.60
CA ALA A 70 -0.91 5.98 5.04
C ALA A 70 -0.43 4.99 3.96
N ILE A 71 0.27 5.52 2.97
CA ILE A 71 0.95 4.76 1.94
C ILE A 71 2.45 4.84 2.19
N ASN A 72 3.11 3.69 2.25
CA ASN A 72 4.56 3.61 2.41
C ASN A 72 5.14 2.87 1.20
N ILE A 73 5.85 3.57 0.33
CA ILE A 73 6.50 2.98 -0.86
C ILE A 73 7.78 2.29 -0.42
N LEU A 74 7.85 0.98 -0.62
CA LEU A 74 8.96 0.17 -0.14
C LEU A 74 10.22 0.33 -0.99
N ARG A 75 11.35 0.28 -0.30
CA ARG A 75 12.69 0.23 -0.85
C ARG A 75 13.08 -1.22 -1.19
N GLU A 76 14.01 -1.41 -2.11
CA GLU A 76 14.43 -2.72 -2.61
C GLU A 76 14.93 -3.70 -1.52
N ASP A 77 15.45 -3.20 -0.41
CA ASP A 77 15.90 -4.00 0.74
C ASP A 77 14.77 -4.33 1.73
N GLN A 78 13.52 -3.96 1.43
CA GLN A 78 12.35 -4.19 2.29
C GLN A 78 11.46 -5.35 1.80
N GLU A 79 12.00 -6.30 1.04
CA GLU A 79 11.24 -7.48 0.59
C GLU A 79 10.65 -8.26 1.78
N ALA A 80 11.42 -8.42 2.86
CA ALA A 80 10.94 -9.09 4.08
C ALA A 80 9.73 -8.36 4.72
N VAL A 81 9.71 -7.04 4.69
CA VAL A 81 8.57 -6.22 5.15
C VAL A 81 7.36 -6.47 4.26
N SER A 82 7.55 -6.45 2.93
CA SER A 82 6.48 -6.76 1.98
C SER A 82 5.85 -8.13 2.25
N ILE A 83 6.66 -9.16 2.46
CA ILE A 83 6.19 -10.52 2.74
C ILE A 83 5.44 -10.59 4.08
N ALA A 84 5.95 -9.93 5.11
CA ALA A 84 5.32 -9.91 6.43
C ALA A 84 3.93 -9.26 6.38
N PHE A 85 3.80 -8.12 5.72
CA PHE A 85 2.54 -7.39 5.59
C PHE A 85 1.56 -8.01 4.58
N ALA A 86 2.00 -8.95 3.76
CA ALA A 86 1.10 -9.76 2.91
C ALA A 86 0.33 -10.84 3.71
N ARG A 87 0.65 -11.02 4.99
CA ARG A 87 0.03 -12.00 5.88
C ARG A 87 -0.79 -11.33 6.97
N ALA A 88 -1.92 -11.96 7.35
CA ALA A 88 -2.78 -11.49 8.43
C ALA A 88 -2.24 -11.91 9.81
N LEU A 89 -0.99 -11.57 10.12
CA LEU A 89 -0.33 -11.90 11.39
C LEU A 89 -0.02 -10.62 12.18
N SER A 90 -0.23 -10.67 13.51
CA SER A 90 0.12 -9.55 14.39
C SER A 90 1.63 -9.30 14.48
N SER A 91 2.44 -10.37 14.35
CA SER A 91 3.92 -10.30 14.35
C SER A 91 4.53 -9.53 13.18
N LYS A 92 3.74 -9.14 12.18
CA LYS A 92 4.24 -8.32 11.05
C LYS A 92 4.84 -6.98 11.46
N TRP A 93 4.48 -6.47 12.63
CA TRP A 93 5.01 -5.22 13.19
C TRP A 93 6.34 -5.40 13.93
N ASP A 94 6.75 -6.63 14.21
CA ASP A 94 7.97 -6.91 14.96
C ASP A 94 9.21 -6.41 14.18
N GLY A 95 10.02 -5.57 14.83
CA GLY A 95 11.23 -5.00 14.25
C GLY A 95 10.99 -3.89 13.21
N VAL A 96 9.74 -3.53 12.94
CA VAL A 96 9.41 -2.43 12.01
C VAL A 96 9.57 -1.09 12.73
N ARG A 97 10.47 -0.25 12.21
CA ARG A 97 10.61 1.13 12.69
C ARG A 97 9.53 2.00 12.07
N MET A 98 8.76 2.65 12.93
CA MET A 98 7.66 3.52 12.50
C MET A 98 7.60 4.79 13.32
N GLU A 99 6.99 5.80 12.73
CA GLU A 99 6.60 7.05 13.38
C GLU A 99 5.12 7.32 13.11
N ILE A 100 4.53 8.20 13.91
CA ILE A 100 3.11 8.56 13.78
C ILE A 100 3.01 10.02 13.38
N TRP A 101 2.22 10.27 12.32
CA TRP A 101 1.95 11.62 11.85
C TRP A 101 0.52 12.05 12.22
N GLN A 102 -0.02 12.98 11.44
CA GLN A 102 -1.27 13.69 11.76
C GLN A 102 -2.49 12.77 11.89
N THR A 103 -2.60 11.73 11.05
CA THR A 103 -3.78 10.84 11.05
C THR A 103 -3.73 9.76 12.14
N GLY A 104 -2.58 9.51 12.72
CA GLY A 104 -2.35 8.38 13.63
C GLY A 104 -1.96 7.09 12.91
N SER A 105 -1.99 7.05 11.58
CA SER A 105 -1.57 5.89 10.79
C SER A 105 -0.06 5.70 10.86
N PRO A 106 0.44 4.46 11.05
CA PRO A 106 1.89 4.21 11.09
C PRO A 106 2.60 4.57 9.78
N ILE A 107 3.69 5.31 9.90
CA ILE A 107 4.58 5.68 8.79
C ILE A 107 5.88 4.87 8.94
N LEU A 108 6.23 4.08 7.94
CA LEU A 108 7.45 3.28 7.96
C LEU A 108 8.67 4.20 7.74
N VAL A 109 9.58 4.23 8.71
CA VAL A 109 10.72 5.18 8.71
C VAL A 109 11.65 4.95 7.51
N ASP A 110 11.85 3.70 7.10
CA ASP A 110 12.79 3.31 6.05
C ASP A 110 12.17 3.26 4.63
N ALA A 111 10.89 3.63 4.49
CA ALA A 111 10.24 3.69 3.18
C ALA A 111 10.83 4.80 2.30
N LEU A 112 10.89 4.58 0.98
CA LEU A 112 11.37 5.58 0.00
C LEU A 112 10.55 6.86 0.03
N ALA A 113 9.24 6.71 0.15
CA ALA A 113 8.29 7.81 0.29
C ALA A 113 7.10 7.35 1.12
N SER A 114 6.49 8.29 1.83
CA SER A 114 5.28 8.03 2.59
C SER A 114 4.28 9.16 2.42
N PHE A 115 2.99 8.82 2.41
CA PHE A 115 1.87 9.74 2.30
C PHE A 115 0.91 9.46 3.45
N ASP A 116 0.59 10.48 4.23
CA ASP A 116 -0.40 10.44 5.29
C ASP A 116 -1.70 11.04 4.77
N CYS A 117 -2.79 10.29 4.80
CA CYS A 117 -4.00 10.59 4.04
C CYS A 117 -5.27 10.49 4.88
N GLU A 118 -6.25 11.34 4.57
CA GLU A 118 -7.64 11.11 4.94
C GLU A 118 -8.42 10.54 3.76
N THR A 119 -9.30 9.58 4.02
CA THR A 119 -10.18 8.99 3.00
C THR A 119 -11.23 10.00 2.56
N THR A 120 -11.28 10.32 1.27
CA THR A 120 -12.26 11.24 0.69
C THR A 120 -13.45 10.52 0.08
N SER A 121 -13.21 9.32 -0.47
CA SER A 121 -14.27 8.48 -1.05
C SER A 121 -13.84 7.02 -1.12
N MET A 122 -14.84 6.15 -1.17
CA MET A 122 -14.68 4.72 -1.41
C MET A 122 -15.61 4.33 -2.56
N HIS A 123 -15.13 3.44 -3.43
CA HIS A 123 -15.85 3.01 -4.62
C HIS A 123 -15.89 1.49 -4.72
N ASP A 124 -16.99 0.99 -5.28
CA ASP A 124 -17.10 -0.43 -5.62
C ASP A 124 -16.11 -0.76 -6.75
N GLY A 125 -15.25 -1.73 -6.50
CA GLY A 125 -14.26 -2.25 -7.44
C GLY A 125 -14.44 -3.75 -7.72
N GLY A 126 -15.67 -4.27 -7.64
CA GLY A 126 -15.95 -5.69 -7.82
C GLY A 126 -15.60 -6.50 -6.58
N ASP A 127 -14.59 -7.37 -6.64
CA ASP A 127 -14.07 -8.11 -5.48
C ASP A 127 -13.17 -7.27 -4.56
N HIS A 128 -12.97 -5.99 -4.88
CA HIS A 128 -12.23 -5.01 -4.10
C HIS A 128 -13.07 -3.77 -3.77
N VAL A 129 -12.60 -3.00 -2.79
CA VAL A 129 -13.03 -1.62 -2.52
C VAL A 129 -11.87 -0.71 -2.89
N ILE A 130 -12.15 0.34 -3.69
CA ILE A 130 -11.17 1.36 -4.05
C ILE A 130 -11.27 2.50 -3.05
N PHE A 131 -10.18 2.80 -2.37
CA PHE A 131 -10.06 3.93 -1.45
C PHE A 131 -9.36 5.09 -2.15
N VAL A 132 -9.97 6.26 -2.13
CA VAL A 132 -9.34 7.51 -2.57
C VAL A 132 -9.09 8.37 -1.35
N GLY A 133 -7.87 8.87 -1.21
CA GLY A 133 -7.50 9.71 -0.08
C GLY A 133 -6.80 10.99 -0.50
N ARG A 134 -7.06 12.05 0.28
CA ARG A 134 -6.34 13.32 0.17
C ARG A 134 -5.07 13.25 1.00
N VAL A 135 -3.96 13.59 0.39
CA VAL A 135 -2.66 13.65 1.05
C VAL A 135 -2.61 14.89 1.96
N LEU A 136 -2.38 14.68 3.24
CA LEU A 136 -2.24 15.73 4.25
C LEU A 136 -0.77 16.06 4.54
N ARG A 137 0.08 15.03 4.49
CA ARG A 137 1.52 15.14 4.68
C ARG A 137 2.23 14.09 3.85
N LEU A 138 3.41 14.41 3.37
CA LEU A 138 4.27 13.48 2.65
C LEU A 138 5.73 13.61 3.07
N ARG A 139 6.47 12.53 2.85
CA ARG A 139 7.93 12.49 2.86
C ARG A 139 8.40 11.76 1.61
N ALA A 140 9.40 12.31 0.94
CA ALA A 140 10.10 11.70 -0.18
C ALA A 140 11.60 12.01 -0.08
N GLY A 141 12.40 11.43 -0.94
CA GLY A 141 13.84 11.73 -1.01
C GLY A 141 14.71 10.89 -0.07
N VAL A 142 14.21 9.76 0.42
CA VAL A 142 15.07 8.75 1.03
C VAL A 142 15.88 8.07 -0.10
N ASP A 143 17.20 7.97 0.07
CA ASP A 143 18.05 7.30 -0.90
C ASP A 143 17.71 5.82 -1.04
N GLY A 144 17.83 5.29 -2.25
CA GLY A 144 17.57 3.90 -2.55
C GLY A 144 16.72 3.71 -3.80
N ARG A 145 16.47 2.46 -4.13
CA ARG A 145 15.69 2.03 -5.28
C ARG A 145 14.37 1.42 -4.82
N PRO A 146 13.30 1.50 -5.62
CA PRO A 146 12.02 0.90 -5.25
C PRO A 146 12.08 -0.63 -5.31
N LEU A 147 11.36 -1.28 -4.40
CA LEU A 147 11.01 -2.69 -4.54
C LEU A 147 9.97 -2.83 -5.64
N LEU A 148 10.24 -3.68 -6.64
CA LEU A 148 9.37 -3.89 -7.78
C LEU A 148 8.71 -5.27 -7.74
N TYR A 149 7.55 -5.35 -8.37
CA TYR A 149 6.81 -6.59 -8.60
C TYR A 149 6.45 -6.72 -10.08
N PHE A 150 6.88 -7.81 -10.69
CA PHE A 150 6.65 -8.07 -12.11
C PHE A 150 6.51 -9.58 -12.36
N ARG A 151 5.45 -9.96 -13.07
CA ARG A 151 5.14 -11.37 -13.39
C ARG A 151 5.19 -12.30 -12.18
N GLY A 152 4.57 -11.86 -11.07
CA GLY A 152 4.46 -12.68 -9.86
C GLY A 152 5.75 -12.80 -9.03
N ALA A 153 6.75 -11.98 -9.27
CA ALA A 153 8.01 -12.03 -8.54
C ALA A 153 8.56 -10.63 -8.20
N TYR A 154 9.27 -10.54 -7.09
CA TYR A 154 10.04 -9.35 -6.75
C TYR A 154 11.16 -9.09 -7.76
N ARG A 155 11.40 -7.84 -8.06
CA ARG A 155 12.41 -7.38 -9.01
C ARG A 155 13.14 -6.16 -8.47
N GLN A 156 14.29 -5.87 -9.06
CA GLN A 156 15.10 -4.70 -8.79
C GLN A 156 15.36 -3.92 -10.09
N ILE A 157 15.58 -2.62 -9.97
CA ILE A 157 16.05 -1.80 -11.08
C ILE A 157 17.56 -2.03 -11.20
N ASN A 158 17.99 -2.49 -12.37
CA ASN A 158 19.41 -2.49 -12.71
C ASN A 158 19.72 -1.21 -13.48
N ASP A 159 20.72 -0.45 -13.03
CA ASP A 159 21.24 0.65 -13.82
C ASP A 159 21.85 0.07 -15.09
N VAL A 160 21.29 0.45 -16.24
CA VAL A 160 21.96 0.22 -17.50
C VAL A 160 22.96 1.37 -17.63
N SER A 161 24.22 1.07 -17.40
CA SER A 161 25.36 1.96 -17.68
C SER A 161 25.50 2.19 -19.18
#